data_04afb605d0118cc69e5f4bc6e404d22d
#
_entry.id   04afb605d0118cc69e5f4bc6e404d22d
#
_cell.length_a   1.000
_cell.length_b   1.000
_cell.length_c   1.000
_cell.angle_alpha   90.00
_cell.angle_beta   90.00
_cell.angle_gamma   90.00
#
_symmetry.space_group_name_H-M   'P 1'
#
loop_
_entity.id
_entity.type
_entity.pdbx_description
1 polymer ?
#
loop_
_entity_poly.entity_id
_entity_poly.type
_entity_poly.pdbx_seq_one_letter_code
_entity_poly.pdbx_strand_id
1 'polypeptide(L)'
;MIIKGNTSVKEALTNHPELKEVLISLSPKFKKLNNSKIFNVVSKWATFNNVARVGKISICELLHTLNNAIGNDDKLYLSFPECIREKEKFENQEKPKWVDEANQIVIFDVRDLDSFFLPQIIEKQKNLKQNQILKIINDFNPVPLQNMLKENQTDYYIEELSANLFHVFINYKPMQKLTNENWKEYVDTLEVLNVVGMKEDPFEMIMKKAQNILQGEGFVLKQTFEPIPVINMLKGMGFESFSKQIEDFRFLTYFFKSITDEDFAETDTEKVPVVIQSATPITYPIIMKLLQSKRLMDKIEIKELKVWEETEKHMAWVVNKKADITFTAVAAAAKLFLSGIDIKMYSINIWDNFHLLTRGFDAKTFEDLKQHDIHVPLFKEAPPQKMTDYLIKKGGYELKDFNFVYGKPFGRPEMMKNDFVAGKIDVVLLREPEASYAMYNTEDAFESISYSELWKGSNNLENLPNAGLIFKGDFLREHPKVAKIFAEEVEKATRWVINNKKKASELAFDIMVHKPKEIELFLNRASFKHVESKEIIDAIVEYLKVVNDFDEKYTKENLFELFNVEL
;
A
#
# COMPACT_ATOMS: atom_id res chain seq x y z
N MET A 1 18.97 27.08 -14.28
CA MET A 1 18.04 26.13 -13.60
C MET A 1 18.10 24.83 -14.37
N ILE A 2 18.16 23.68 -13.70
CA ILE A 2 17.97 22.37 -14.35
C ILE A 2 16.49 22.02 -14.25
N ILE A 3 15.85 21.67 -15.36
CA ILE A 3 14.45 21.24 -15.38
C ILE A 3 14.39 19.77 -14.96
N LYS A 4 13.63 19.48 -13.91
CA LYS A 4 13.41 18.14 -13.33
C LYS A 4 11.95 17.75 -13.45
N GLY A 5 11.63 16.49 -13.27
CA GLY A 5 10.25 15.99 -13.34
C GLY A 5 9.27 16.69 -12.39
N ASN A 6 9.73 17.10 -11.22
CA ASN A 6 8.95 17.84 -10.23
C ASN A 6 9.00 19.38 -10.40
N THR A 7 9.76 19.90 -11.35
CA THR A 7 9.80 21.33 -11.65
C THR A 7 8.42 21.80 -12.13
N SER A 8 7.97 22.94 -11.62
CA SER A 8 6.70 23.56 -12.05
C SER A 8 6.81 24.06 -13.49
N VAL A 9 5.82 23.74 -14.30
CA VAL A 9 5.74 24.24 -15.69
C VAL A 9 5.72 25.77 -15.72
N LYS A 10 5.03 26.40 -14.77
CA LYS A 10 4.99 27.86 -14.66
C LYS A 10 6.37 28.44 -14.38
N GLU A 11 7.09 27.87 -13.44
CA GLU A 11 8.44 28.32 -13.07
C GLU A 11 9.41 28.22 -14.26
N ALA A 12 9.43 27.07 -14.92
CA ALA A 12 10.30 26.84 -16.07
C ALA A 12 10.00 27.80 -17.22
N LEU A 13 8.73 28.01 -17.56
CA LEU A 13 8.34 28.89 -18.67
C LEU A 13 8.38 30.38 -18.32
N THR A 14 8.43 30.75 -17.05
CA THR A 14 8.72 32.13 -16.63
C THR A 14 10.20 32.46 -16.84
N ASN A 15 11.09 31.51 -16.53
CA ASN A 15 12.54 31.69 -16.69
C ASN A 15 13.00 31.44 -18.14
N HIS A 16 12.29 30.59 -18.87
CA HIS A 16 12.61 30.15 -20.23
C HIS A 16 11.36 30.12 -21.10
N PRO A 17 10.84 31.27 -21.59
CA PRO A 17 9.61 31.33 -22.38
C PRO A 17 9.67 30.53 -23.69
N GLU A 18 10.86 30.37 -24.26
CA GLU A 18 11.12 29.59 -25.49
C GLU A 18 10.74 28.12 -25.36
N LEU A 19 10.75 27.58 -24.16
CA LEU A 19 10.36 26.18 -23.90
C LEU A 19 8.90 25.87 -24.21
N LYS A 20 8.06 26.89 -24.33
CA LYS A 20 6.66 26.70 -24.70
C LYS A 20 6.52 26.10 -26.10
N GLU A 21 7.28 26.62 -27.05
CA GLU A 21 7.27 26.11 -28.44
C GLU A 21 7.86 24.71 -28.51
N VAL A 22 8.93 24.46 -27.76
CA VAL A 22 9.55 23.15 -27.63
C VAL A 22 8.54 22.11 -27.09
N LEU A 23 7.79 22.46 -26.03
CA LEU A 23 6.74 21.60 -25.51
C LEU A 23 5.65 21.27 -26.55
N ILE A 24 5.20 22.29 -27.29
CA ILE A 24 4.15 22.12 -28.30
C ILE A 24 4.63 21.22 -29.44
N SER A 25 5.91 21.25 -29.78
CA SER A 25 6.49 20.41 -30.84
C SER A 25 6.58 18.94 -30.44
N LEU A 26 6.71 18.63 -29.14
CA LEU A 26 6.90 17.27 -28.62
C LEU A 26 5.63 16.39 -28.69
N SER A 27 4.46 16.98 -28.66
CA SER A 27 3.22 16.20 -28.76
C SER A 27 2.06 16.99 -29.35
N PRO A 28 1.28 16.41 -30.27
CA PRO A 28 0.07 17.04 -30.81
C PRO A 28 -0.95 17.44 -29.72
N LYS A 29 -0.94 16.74 -28.58
CA LYS A 29 -1.82 17.04 -27.43
C LYS A 29 -1.51 18.38 -26.79
N PHE A 30 -0.27 18.87 -26.92
CA PHE A 30 0.15 20.14 -26.35
C PHE A 30 -0.22 21.35 -27.21
N LYS A 31 -0.74 21.17 -28.42
CA LYS A 31 -1.30 22.24 -29.24
C LYS A 31 -2.38 23.05 -28.51
N LYS A 32 -3.09 22.42 -27.56
CA LYS A 32 -4.06 23.10 -26.68
C LYS A 32 -3.44 24.14 -25.76
N LEU A 33 -2.15 24.08 -25.51
CA LEU A 33 -1.38 25.08 -24.72
C LEU A 33 -1.23 26.41 -25.46
N ASN A 34 -1.53 26.47 -26.76
CA ASN A 34 -1.63 27.74 -27.50
C ASN A 34 -2.82 28.61 -27.01
N ASN A 35 -3.81 28.02 -26.39
CA ASN A 35 -4.89 28.79 -25.76
C ASN A 35 -4.40 29.36 -24.43
N SER A 36 -4.27 30.69 -24.35
CA SER A 36 -3.74 31.40 -23.18
C SER A 36 -4.53 31.14 -21.88
N LYS A 37 -5.85 30.94 -21.96
CA LYS A 37 -6.69 30.64 -20.79
C LYS A 37 -6.39 29.24 -20.23
N ILE A 38 -6.29 28.24 -21.11
CA ILE A 38 -5.94 26.86 -20.74
C ILE A 38 -4.51 26.83 -20.18
N PHE A 39 -3.59 27.48 -20.86
CA PHE A 39 -2.19 27.56 -20.44
C PHE A 39 -2.03 28.15 -19.04
N ASN A 40 -2.67 29.29 -18.76
CA ASN A 40 -2.59 29.96 -17.45
C ASN A 40 -3.16 29.16 -16.29
N VAL A 41 -4.13 28.28 -16.57
CA VAL A 41 -4.70 27.38 -15.54
C VAL A 41 -3.78 26.16 -15.31
N VAL A 42 -3.39 25.49 -16.39
CA VAL A 42 -2.61 24.25 -16.32
C VAL A 42 -1.20 24.49 -15.81
N SER A 43 -0.52 25.55 -16.29
CA SER A 43 0.88 25.83 -15.93
C SER A 43 1.07 26.10 -14.43
N LYS A 44 0.05 26.59 -13.72
CA LYS A 44 0.13 26.88 -12.28
C LYS A 44 0.29 25.64 -11.40
N TRP A 45 -0.25 24.51 -11.82
CA TRP A 45 -0.36 23.29 -11.01
C TRP A 45 0.36 22.09 -11.59
N ALA A 46 0.77 22.15 -12.86
CA ALA A 46 1.42 21.06 -13.56
C ALA A 46 2.93 21.04 -13.31
N THR A 47 3.46 19.85 -13.10
CA THR A 47 4.89 19.52 -13.16
C THR A 47 5.22 18.83 -14.48
N PHE A 48 6.51 18.71 -14.83
CA PHE A 48 6.90 18.00 -16.05
C PHE A 48 6.58 16.50 -16.00
N ASN A 49 6.48 15.87 -14.82
CA ASN A 49 5.95 14.53 -14.68
C ASN A 49 4.48 14.45 -15.16
N ASN A 50 3.67 15.47 -14.85
CA ASN A 50 2.28 15.52 -15.34
C ASN A 50 2.23 15.74 -16.86
N VAL A 51 3.14 16.57 -17.39
CA VAL A 51 3.24 16.84 -18.83
C VAL A 51 3.62 15.58 -19.60
N ALA A 52 4.64 14.83 -19.15
CA ALA A 52 5.05 13.57 -19.76
C ALA A 52 3.89 12.57 -19.85
N ARG A 53 3.17 12.41 -18.72
CA ARG A 53 2.00 11.50 -18.65
C ARG A 53 0.88 11.91 -19.60
N VAL A 54 0.53 13.20 -19.66
CA VAL A 54 -0.54 13.71 -20.54
C VAL A 54 -0.12 13.65 -22.00
N GLY A 55 1.15 13.96 -22.29
CA GLY A 55 1.73 13.90 -23.64
C GLY A 55 1.90 12.49 -24.17
N LYS A 56 1.87 11.46 -23.28
CA LYS A 56 2.27 10.09 -23.57
C LYS A 56 3.72 10.03 -24.13
N ILE A 57 4.62 10.82 -23.55
CA ILE A 57 6.05 10.86 -23.88
C ILE A 57 6.88 10.42 -22.68
N SER A 58 8.08 9.89 -22.94
CA SER A 58 9.02 9.53 -21.89
C SER A 58 9.40 10.76 -21.07
N ILE A 59 9.47 10.64 -19.74
CA ILE A 59 9.93 11.72 -18.88
C ILE A 59 11.40 12.08 -19.20
N CYS A 60 12.23 11.10 -19.52
CA CYS A 60 13.62 11.32 -19.92
C CYS A 60 13.69 12.10 -21.23
N GLU A 61 12.97 11.70 -22.27
CA GLU A 61 12.89 12.42 -23.54
C GLU A 61 12.46 13.88 -23.34
N LEU A 62 11.38 14.07 -22.55
CA LEU A 62 10.89 15.41 -22.22
C LEU A 62 11.96 16.25 -21.53
N LEU A 63 12.59 15.71 -20.47
CA LEU A 63 13.57 16.46 -19.68
C LEU A 63 14.85 16.76 -20.46
N HIS A 64 15.35 15.81 -21.27
CA HIS A 64 16.51 16.03 -22.13
C HIS A 64 16.23 17.06 -23.21
N THR A 65 15.07 16.98 -23.88
CA THR A 65 14.70 17.96 -24.90
C THR A 65 14.60 19.37 -24.32
N LEU A 66 13.97 19.53 -23.15
CA LEU A 66 13.83 20.83 -22.51
C LEU A 66 15.17 21.38 -21.99
N ASN A 67 15.99 20.55 -21.33
CA ASN A 67 17.28 20.99 -20.81
C ASN A 67 18.30 21.25 -21.94
N ASN A 68 18.21 20.50 -23.04
CA ASN A 68 19.03 20.77 -24.24
C ASN A 68 18.67 22.14 -24.84
N ALA A 69 17.38 22.47 -24.93
CA ALA A 69 16.93 23.77 -25.45
C ALA A 69 17.45 24.98 -24.64
N ILE A 70 17.76 24.78 -23.36
CA ILE A 70 18.32 25.83 -22.46
C ILE A 70 19.80 25.61 -22.11
N GLY A 71 20.49 24.69 -22.81
CA GLY A 71 21.93 24.46 -22.63
C GLY A 71 22.33 23.81 -21.30
N ASN A 72 21.41 23.06 -20.64
CA ASN A 72 21.65 22.43 -19.34
C ASN A 72 21.56 20.90 -19.39
N ASP A 73 21.54 20.30 -20.57
CA ASP A 73 21.34 18.85 -20.73
C ASP A 73 22.48 18.04 -20.10
N ASP A 74 23.72 18.49 -20.24
CA ASP A 74 24.87 17.83 -19.61
C ASP A 74 24.77 17.81 -18.08
N LYS A 75 24.23 18.88 -17.48
CA LYS A 75 24.02 18.95 -16.04
C LYS A 75 22.87 18.03 -15.59
N LEU A 76 21.84 17.85 -16.43
CA LEU A 76 20.78 16.89 -16.18
C LEU A 76 21.33 15.47 -16.20
N TYR A 77 22.18 15.16 -17.17
CA TYR A 77 22.81 13.85 -17.29
C TYR A 77 23.64 13.48 -16.06
N LEU A 78 24.41 14.42 -15.51
CA LEU A 78 25.17 14.21 -14.27
C LEU A 78 24.27 14.00 -13.03
N SER A 79 23.10 14.63 -13.04
CA SER A 79 22.14 14.52 -11.93
C SER A 79 21.23 13.30 -12.02
N PHE A 80 21.02 12.77 -13.24
CA PHE A 80 20.16 11.65 -13.56
C PHE A 80 20.79 10.77 -14.64
N PRO A 81 21.84 9.99 -14.30
CA PRO A 81 22.57 9.15 -15.26
C PRO A 81 21.71 8.05 -15.89
N GLU A 82 20.53 7.82 -15.35
CA GLU A 82 19.55 6.82 -15.86
C GLU A 82 18.87 7.27 -17.16
N CYS A 83 18.78 8.58 -17.41
CA CYS A 83 18.29 9.17 -18.65
C CYS A 83 19.44 9.24 -19.67
N ILE A 84 19.71 8.13 -20.35
CA ILE A 84 20.75 8.08 -21.38
C ILE A 84 20.22 8.77 -22.65
N ARG A 85 21.03 9.65 -23.25
CA ARG A 85 20.70 10.30 -24.52
C ARG A 85 20.44 9.24 -25.59
N GLU A 86 19.26 9.30 -26.18
CA GLU A 86 18.83 8.30 -27.18
C GLU A 86 19.65 8.32 -28.45
N LYS A 87 20.18 9.48 -28.88
CA LYS A 87 20.88 9.64 -30.14
C LYS A 87 22.27 9.00 -30.22
N GLU A 88 22.98 8.81 -29.10
CA GLU A 88 24.35 8.26 -29.13
C GLU A 88 24.43 6.75 -29.29
N LYS A 89 23.30 6.05 -29.20
CA LYS A 89 23.26 4.57 -29.14
C LYS A 89 23.00 3.86 -30.46
N PHE A 90 22.36 4.51 -31.42
CA PHE A 90 21.90 3.83 -32.63
C PHE A 90 22.87 3.88 -33.80
N GLU A 91 23.84 4.80 -33.79
CA GLU A 91 24.71 5.03 -34.94
C GLU A 91 25.79 3.94 -35.18
N ASN A 92 26.01 2.98 -34.26
CA ASN A 92 27.09 2.01 -34.37
C ASN A 92 26.80 0.58 -33.83
N GLN A 93 25.56 0.10 -33.76
CA GLN A 93 25.33 -1.31 -33.43
C GLN A 93 25.24 -2.18 -34.70
N GLU A 94 26.27 -2.98 -34.96
CA GLU A 94 26.16 -4.06 -35.95
C GLU A 94 25.06 -5.03 -35.50
N LYS A 95 24.23 -5.45 -36.46
CA LYS A 95 23.16 -6.43 -36.20
C LYS A 95 23.76 -7.73 -35.69
N PRO A 96 23.37 -8.19 -34.48
CA PRO A 96 23.94 -9.41 -33.90
C PRO A 96 23.54 -10.66 -34.73
N LYS A 97 24.47 -11.60 -34.89
CA LYS A 97 24.26 -12.85 -35.66
C LYS A 97 23.03 -13.64 -35.19
N TRP A 98 22.73 -13.64 -33.88
CA TRP A 98 21.59 -14.38 -33.33
C TRP A 98 20.24 -13.90 -33.87
N VAL A 99 20.15 -12.68 -34.39
CA VAL A 99 18.91 -12.16 -35.02
C VAL A 99 18.67 -12.83 -36.37
N ASP A 100 19.73 -13.08 -37.15
CA ASP A 100 19.63 -13.70 -38.46
C ASP A 100 19.63 -15.23 -38.38
N GLU A 101 20.20 -15.82 -37.34
CA GLU A 101 20.29 -17.25 -37.08
C GLU A 101 19.03 -17.84 -36.41
N ALA A 102 18.08 -16.99 -36.01
CA ALA A 102 16.85 -17.45 -35.35
C ALA A 102 15.98 -18.31 -36.28
N ASN A 103 15.60 -19.49 -35.82
CA ASN A 103 14.76 -20.41 -36.61
C ASN A 103 13.30 -19.93 -36.69
N GLN A 104 12.85 -19.13 -35.75
CA GLN A 104 11.50 -18.59 -35.69
C GLN A 104 11.47 -17.25 -34.99
N ILE A 105 10.75 -16.30 -35.58
CA ILE A 105 10.51 -14.97 -35.01
C ILE A 105 9.06 -14.91 -34.52
N VAL A 106 8.88 -14.72 -33.23
CA VAL A 106 7.57 -14.40 -32.61
C VAL A 106 7.35 -12.90 -32.73
N ILE A 107 6.37 -12.48 -33.52
CA ILE A 107 6.10 -11.03 -33.74
C ILE A 107 5.03 -10.56 -32.75
N PHE A 108 5.28 -9.42 -32.13
CA PHE A 108 4.33 -8.72 -31.29
C PHE A 108 4.28 -7.23 -31.67
N ASP A 109 3.21 -6.84 -32.36
CA ASP A 109 2.96 -5.44 -32.73
C ASP A 109 2.21 -4.74 -31.60
N VAL A 110 2.80 -3.70 -31.03
CA VAL A 110 2.25 -2.97 -29.90
C VAL A 110 1.73 -1.57 -30.26
N ARG A 111 1.79 -1.18 -31.54
CA ARG A 111 1.47 0.19 -32.00
C ARG A 111 0.01 0.58 -31.77
N ASP A 112 -0.90 -0.38 -31.87
CA ASP A 112 -2.35 -0.14 -31.73
C ASP A 112 -2.86 -0.50 -30.32
N LEU A 113 -1.98 -0.80 -29.36
CA LEU A 113 -2.36 -1.16 -28.02
C LEU A 113 -2.55 0.09 -27.14
N ASP A 114 -3.78 0.34 -26.69
CA ASP A 114 -4.12 1.42 -25.76
C ASP A 114 -3.71 1.16 -24.31
N SER A 115 -3.25 -0.04 -23.98
CA SER A 115 -2.87 -0.48 -22.64
C SER A 115 -1.35 -0.58 -22.47
N PHE A 116 -0.90 -0.55 -21.22
CA PHE A 116 0.50 -0.79 -20.87
C PHE A 116 0.90 -2.24 -21.23
N PHE A 117 1.72 -2.41 -22.25
CA PHE A 117 2.02 -3.71 -22.89
C PHE A 117 3.27 -4.42 -22.33
N LEU A 118 4.03 -3.82 -21.41
CA LEU A 118 5.26 -4.42 -20.87
C LEU A 118 5.04 -5.80 -20.22
N PRO A 119 3.98 -6.06 -19.44
CA PRO A 119 3.71 -7.38 -18.89
C PRO A 119 3.51 -8.46 -19.98
N GLN A 120 2.87 -8.10 -21.09
CA GLN A 120 2.65 -9.02 -22.22
C GLN A 120 3.96 -9.35 -22.94
N ILE A 121 4.90 -8.38 -23.03
CA ILE A 121 6.25 -8.63 -23.57
C ILE A 121 7.00 -9.64 -22.70
N ILE A 122 6.97 -9.45 -21.37
CA ILE A 122 7.62 -10.35 -20.41
C ILE A 122 7.05 -11.76 -20.52
N GLU A 123 5.73 -11.89 -20.61
CA GLU A 123 5.07 -13.19 -20.78
C GLU A 123 5.48 -13.88 -22.08
N LYS A 124 5.49 -13.15 -23.21
CA LYS A 124 5.92 -13.70 -24.50
C LYS A 124 7.40 -14.08 -24.50
N GLN A 125 8.26 -13.28 -23.85
CA GLN A 125 9.67 -13.60 -23.70
C GLN A 125 9.88 -14.88 -22.88
N LYS A 126 9.16 -15.09 -21.79
CA LYS A 126 9.22 -16.32 -20.98
C LYS A 126 8.79 -17.56 -21.75
N ASN A 127 7.89 -17.42 -22.71
CA ASN A 127 7.36 -18.51 -23.52
C ASN A 127 8.20 -18.82 -24.77
N LEU A 128 9.29 -18.08 -25.03
CA LEU A 128 10.23 -18.39 -26.13
C LEU A 128 10.89 -19.75 -25.91
N LYS A 129 11.12 -20.45 -26.99
CA LYS A 129 11.89 -21.70 -27.02
C LYS A 129 13.30 -21.45 -27.56
N GLN A 130 14.19 -22.41 -27.37
CA GLN A 130 15.54 -22.35 -27.93
C GLN A 130 15.50 -22.04 -29.43
N ASN A 131 16.35 -21.10 -29.87
CA ASN A 131 16.42 -20.59 -31.24
C ASN A 131 15.18 -19.82 -31.73
N GLN A 132 14.31 -19.37 -30.80
CA GLN A 132 13.28 -18.40 -31.10
C GLN A 132 13.70 -17.02 -30.58
N ILE A 133 13.25 -15.97 -31.26
CA ILE A 133 13.40 -14.57 -30.81
C ILE A 133 12.05 -13.88 -30.83
N LEU A 134 11.87 -12.91 -29.94
CA LEU A 134 10.70 -12.05 -29.92
C LEU A 134 11.02 -10.74 -30.64
N LYS A 135 10.23 -10.39 -31.65
CA LYS A 135 10.29 -9.12 -32.35
C LYS A 135 9.12 -8.25 -31.95
N ILE A 136 9.40 -7.11 -31.35
CA ILE A 136 8.39 -6.11 -31.00
C ILE A 136 8.42 -5.01 -32.03
N ILE A 137 7.24 -4.61 -32.52
CA ILE A 137 7.07 -3.48 -33.44
C ILE A 137 6.44 -2.34 -32.66
N ASN A 138 7.10 -1.19 -32.63
CA ASN A 138 6.68 -0.02 -31.87
C ASN A 138 6.81 1.26 -32.71
N ASP A 139 5.99 2.27 -32.41
CA ASP A 139 5.99 3.58 -33.08
C ASP A 139 6.88 4.62 -32.37
N PHE A 140 7.51 4.25 -31.26
CA PHE A 140 8.49 5.06 -30.54
C PHE A 140 9.63 4.17 -29.99
N ASN A 141 10.75 4.81 -29.62
CA ASN A 141 11.86 4.11 -28.99
C ASN A 141 11.49 3.68 -27.56
N PRO A 142 11.39 2.36 -27.23
CA PRO A 142 10.90 1.88 -25.95
C PRO A 142 12.01 1.84 -24.89
N VAL A 143 12.52 2.99 -24.46
CA VAL A 143 13.60 3.12 -23.45
C VAL A 143 13.30 2.34 -22.15
N PRO A 144 12.08 2.35 -21.59
CA PRO A 144 11.76 1.54 -20.40
C PRO A 144 11.98 0.04 -20.63
N LEU A 145 11.63 -0.47 -21.81
CA LEU A 145 11.88 -1.86 -22.18
C LEU A 145 13.38 -2.16 -22.30
N GLN A 146 14.14 -1.26 -22.91
CA GLN A 146 15.60 -1.42 -23.02
C GLN A 146 16.27 -1.47 -21.64
N ASN A 147 15.87 -0.58 -20.73
CA ASN A 147 16.42 -0.56 -19.38
C ASN A 147 16.13 -1.87 -18.65
N MET A 148 14.88 -2.35 -18.73
CA MET A 148 14.51 -3.65 -18.18
C MET A 148 15.32 -4.82 -18.77
N LEU A 149 15.48 -4.85 -20.10
CA LEU A 149 16.26 -5.90 -20.77
C LEU A 149 17.73 -5.88 -20.37
N LYS A 150 18.30 -4.68 -20.18
CA LYS A 150 19.67 -4.52 -19.67
C LYS A 150 19.80 -4.96 -18.21
N GLU A 151 18.89 -4.53 -17.36
CA GLU A 151 18.86 -4.94 -15.94
C GLU A 151 18.74 -6.46 -15.81
N ASN A 152 17.98 -7.09 -16.71
CA ASN A 152 17.81 -8.56 -16.75
C ASN A 152 18.91 -9.26 -17.55
N GLN A 153 19.96 -8.56 -18.00
CA GLN A 153 21.04 -9.12 -18.83
C GLN A 153 20.53 -9.96 -20.02
N THR A 154 19.46 -9.47 -20.64
CA THR A 154 18.86 -10.11 -21.82
C THR A 154 19.43 -9.47 -23.06
N ASP A 155 19.93 -10.29 -23.98
CA ASP A 155 20.41 -9.81 -25.27
C ASP A 155 19.27 -9.26 -26.08
N TYR A 156 19.40 -8.03 -26.53
CA TYR A 156 18.44 -7.39 -27.41
C TYR A 156 19.13 -6.54 -28.48
N TYR A 157 18.42 -6.31 -29.57
CA TYR A 157 18.88 -5.46 -30.68
C TYR A 157 17.72 -4.57 -31.13
N ILE A 158 18.01 -3.31 -31.43
CA ILE A 158 17.00 -2.35 -31.89
C ILE A 158 17.37 -1.85 -33.27
N GLU A 159 16.40 -1.88 -34.16
CA GLU A 159 16.48 -1.37 -35.50
C GLU A 159 15.49 -0.20 -35.66
N GLU A 160 16.01 0.99 -35.90
CA GLU A 160 15.20 2.16 -36.24
C GLU A 160 15.01 2.20 -37.76
N LEU A 161 13.80 1.94 -38.23
CA LEU A 161 13.46 1.95 -39.65
C LEU A 161 13.00 3.33 -40.11
N SER A 162 12.41 4.10 -39.21
CA SER A 162 12.01 5.49 -39.41
C SER A 162 11.78 6.16 -38.06
N ALA A 163 11.58 7.49 -38.05
CA ALA A 163 11.31 8.26 -36.83
C ALA A 163 10.14 7.70 -35.98
N ASN A 164 9.22 6.94 -36.59
CA ASN A 164 8.03 6.38 -35.93
C ASN A 164 7.91 4.86 -36.16
N LEU A 165 9.02 4.16 -36.37
CA LEU A 165 9.00 2.71 -36.54
C LEU A 165 10.28 2.08 -36.00
N PHE A 166 10.14 1.36 -34.89
CA PHE A 166 11.21 0.67 -34.19
C PHE A 166 10.91 -0.83 -34.12
N HIS A 167 11.90 -1.64 -34.41
CA HIS A 167 11.88 -3.08 -34.20
C HIS A 167 12.82 -3.41 -33.03
N VAL A 168 12.30 -4.01 -31.99
CA VAL A 168 13.11 -4.52 -30.88
C VAL A 168 13.15 -6.05 -30.97
N PHE A 169 14.32 -6.60 -31.16
CA PHE A 169 14.55 -8.05 -31.16
C PHE A 169 15.06 -8.44 -29.77
N ILE A 170 14.45 -9.45 -29.18
CA ILE A 170 14.82 -9.98 -27.86
C ILE A 170 15.20 -11.42 -28.03
N ASN A 171 16.42 -11.78 -27.61
CA ASN A 171 16.94 -13.14 -27.74
C ASN A 171 16.30 -14.07 -26.70
N TYR A 172 16.22 -15.35 -27.08
CA TYR A 172 15.94 -16.42 -26.14
C TYR A 172 17.04 -16.49 -25.08
N LYS A 173 16.65 -16.48 -23.82
CA LYS A 173 17.57 -16.72 -22.69
C LYS A 173 17.14 -18.02 -22.03
N PRO A 174 17.99 -19.08 -22.06
CA PRO A 174 17.66 -20.32 -21.38
C PRO A 174 17.48 -20.05 -19.89
N MET A 175 16.33 -20.41 -19.34
CA MET A 175 16.14 -20.40 -17.90
C MET A 175 17.02 -21.53 -17.32
N GLN A 176 18.07 -21.17 -16.60
CA GLN A 176 18.87 -22.12 -15.88
C GLN A 176 18.07 -22.64 -14.70
N LYS A 177 17.95 -23.96 -14.56
CA LYS A 177 17.22 -24.55 -13.43
C LYS A 177 17.98 -24.27 -12.14
N LEU A 178 17.44 -23.38 -11.32
CA LEU A 178 18.01 -23.08 -10.02
C LEU A 178 17.70 -24.21 -9.03
N THR A 179 18.58 -24.43 -8.08
CA THR A 179 18.43 -25.39 -7.00
C THR A 179 18.76 -24.71 -5.66
N ASN A 180 18.40 -25.33 -4.54
CA ASN A 180 18.74 -24.82 -3.23
C ASN A 180 20.25 -24.61 -3.04
N GLU A 181 21.07 -25.34 -3.76
CA GLU A 181 22.54 -25.29 -3.64
C GLU A 181 23.15 -24.21 -4.56
N ASN A 182 22.65 -24.04 -5.79
CA ASN A 182 23.31 -23.23 -6.81
C ASN A 182 22.72 -21.82 -7.03
N TRP A 183 21.53 -21.53 -6.52
CA TRP A 183 20.82 -20.29 -6.88
C TRP A 183 21.62 -19.01 -6.59
N LYS A 184 22.48 -19.01 -5.56
CA LYS A 184 23.33 -17.87 -5.21
C LYS A 184 24.42 -17.56 -6.25
N GLU A 185 24.78 -18.53 -7.07
CA GLU A 185 25.75 -18.36 -8.15
C GLU A 185 25.11 -17.73 -9.41
N TYR A 186 23.78 -17.82 -9.51
CA TYR A 186 23.02 -17.38 -10.68
C TYR A 186 22.07 -16.22 -10.38
N VAL A 187 22.37 -15.43 -9.34
CA VAL A 187 21.53 -14.29 -8.93
C VAL A 187 21.34 -13.24 -10.03
N ASP A 188 22.30 -13.11 -10.93
CA ASP A 188 22.22 -12.20 -12.08
C ASP A 188 21.16 -12.62 -13.11
N THR A 189 20.64 -13.84 -13.02
CA THR A 189 19.56 -14.33 -13.88
C THR A 189 18.16 -14.01 -13.32
N LEU A 190 18.08 -13.57 -12.06
CA LEU A 190 16.81 -13.29 -11.39
C LEU A 190 16.22 -11.96 -11.87
N GLU A 191 14.89 -11.95 -12.03
CA GLU A 191 14.17 -10.75 -12.43
C GLU A 191 14.20 -9.68 -11.32
N VAL A 192 14.53 -8.44 -11.70
CA VAL A 192 14.62 -7.33 -10.73
C VAL A 192 13.28 -6.61 -10.59
N LEU A 193 12.76 -6.59 -9.39
CA LEU A 193 11.65 -5.74 -8.98
C LEU A 193 12.21 -4.45 -8.38
N ASN A 194 12.18 -3.36 -9.14
CA ASN A 194 12.69 -2.07 -8.68
C ASN A 194 11.56 -1.23 -8.09
N VAL A 195 11.67 -0.94 -6.80
CA VAL A 195 10.69 -0.11 -6.05
C VAL A 195 11.29 1.24 -5.59
N VAL A 196 12.51 1.55 -6.03
CA VAL A 196 13.16 2.83 -5.70
C VAL A 196 12.38 3.99 -6.30
N GLY A 197 12.03 4.97 -5.48
CA GLY A 197 11.32 6.19 -5.91
C GLY A 197 9.81 6.02 -6.13
N MET A 198 9.24 4.88 -5.79
CA MET A 198 7.78 4.72 -5.76
C MET A 198 7.17 5.63 -4.70
N LYS A 199 6.04 6.27 -5.04
CA LYS A 199 5.29 7.13 -4.11
C LYS A 199 4.26 6.36 -3.28
N GLU A 200 3.87 5.19 -3.77
CA GLU A 200 2.93 4.29 -3.13
C GLU A 200 3.70 3.18 -2.43
N ASP A 201 3.09 2.61 -1.40
CA ASP A 201 3.66 1.46 -0.69
C ASP A 201 3.91 0.30 -1.66
N PRO A 202 5.17 -0.15 -1.85
CA PRO A 202 5.48 -1.23 -2.78
C PRO A 202 5.08 -2.61 -2.27
N PHE A 203 4.57 -2.72 -1.04
CA PHE A 203 4.30 -3.98 -0.37
C PHE A 203 3.38 -4.90 -1.19
N GLU A 204 2.26 -4.39 -1.69
CA GLU A 204 1.31 -5.18 -2.51
C GLU A 204 1.99 -5.75 -3.76
N MET A 205 2.84 -4.96 -4.40
CA MET A 205 3.60 -5.38 -5.59
C MET A 205 4.60 -6.49 -5.25
N ILE A 206 5.33 -6.33 -4.14
CA ILE A 206 6.30 -7.34 -3.68
C ILE A 206 5.58 -8.64 -3.34
N MET A 207 4.45 -8.57 -2.63
CA MET A 207 3.67 -9.74 -2.26
C MET A 207 3.09 -10.46 -3.47
N LYS A 208 2.53 -9.73 -4.42
CA LYS A 208 2.04 -10.29 -5.68
C LYS A 208 3.15 -10.98 -6.46
N LYS A 209 4.36 -10.38 -6.49
CA LYS A 209 5.51 -11.01 -7.11
C LYS A 209 5.88 -12.31 -6.41
N ALA A 210 6.03 -12.29 -5.08
CA ALA A 210 6.42 -13.45 -4.29
C ALA A 210 5.42 -14.61 -4.37
N GLN A 211 4.12 -14.32 -4.42
CA GLN A 211 3.07 -15.34 -4.55
C GLN A 211 3.11 -16.07 -5.90
N ASN A 212 3.53 -15.36 -6.95
CA ASN A 212 3.62 -15.92 -8.31
C ASN A 212 4.95 -16.64 -8.58
N ILE A 213 5.92 -16.58 -7.65
CA ILE A 213 7.19 -17.32 -7.76
C ILE A 213 6.96 -18.78 -7.40
N LEU A 214 7.32 -19.68 -8.32
CA LEU A 214 7.28 -21.12 -8.10
C LEU A 214 8.55 -21.59 -7.36
N GLN A 215 8.51 -22.81 -6.81
CA GLN A 215 9.70 -23.43 -6.23
C GLN A 215 10.81 -23.58 -7.27
N GLY A 216 12.04 -23.25 -6.86
CA GLY A 216 13.17 -23.21 -7.78
C GLY A 216 13.25 -21.93 -8.62
N GLU A 217 12.39 -20.96 -8.37
CA GLU A 217 12.46 -19.63 -8.95
C GLU A 217 12.83 -18.58 -7.90
N GLY A 218 13.19 -17.38 -8.36
CA GLY A 218 13.54 -16.28 -7.49
C GLY A 218 13.34 -14.91 -8.12
N PHE A 219 13.55 -13.87 -7.35
CA PHE A 219 13.55 -12.48 -7.84
C PHE A 219 14.49 -11.63 -6.98
N VAL A 220 14.82 -10.44 -7.49
CA VAL A 220 15.63 -9.44 -6.79
C VAL A 220 14.77 -8.24 -6.48
N LEU A 221 14.75 -7.79 -5.24
CA LEU A 221 14.12 -6.56 -4.82
C LEU A 221 15.18 -5.46 -4.74
N LYS A 222 15.01 -4.38 -5.51
CA LYS A 222 15.87 -3.19 -5.49
C LYS A 222 15.16 -2.06 -4.76
N GLN A 223 15.76 -1.58 -3.65
CA GLN A 223 15.19 -0.52 -2.82
C GLN A 223 16.25 0.28 -2.06
N THR A 224 15.84 1.28 -1.25
CA THR A 224 16.73 2.25 -0.60
C THR A 224 17.29 1.78 0.74
N PHE A 225 16.80 0.68 1.30
CA PHE A 225 17.20 0.09 2.59
C PHE A 225 17.06 -1.42 2.54
N GLU A 226 17.64 -2.13 3.52
CA GLU A 226 17.46 -3.58 3.65
C GLU A 226 16.06 -3.91 4.20
N PRO A 227 15.23 -4.68 3.46
CA PRO A 227 13.82 -4.92 3.80
C PRO A 227 13.62 -6.03 4.83
N ILE A 228 14.13 -5.87 6.04
CA ILE A 228 14.09 -6.92 7.07
C ILE A 228 12.69 -7.51 7.29
N PRO A 229 11.60 -6.73 7.38
CA PRO A 229 10.24 -7.29 7.52
C PRO A 229 9.81 -8.14 6.33
N VAL A 230 10.10 -7.68 5.11
CA VAL A 230 9.81 -8.43 3.88
C VAL A 230 10.62 -9.74 3.85
N ILE A 231 11.90 -9.67 4.21
CA ILE A 231 12.78 -10.86 4.31
C ILE A 231 12.17 -11.88 5.27
N ASN A 232 11.79 -11.45 6.49
CA ASN A 232 11.22 -12.33 7.50
C ASN A 232 9.90 -12.97 7.05
N MET A 233 9.06 -12.18 6.38
CA MET A 233 7.80 -12.66 5.84
C MET A 233 8.00 -13.67 4.72
N LEU A 234 8.82 -13.36 3.72
CA LEU A 234 9.08 -14.26 2.60
C LEU A 234 9.81 -15.53 3.07
N LYS A 235 10.65 -15.43 4.10
CA LYS A 235 11.22 -16.61 4.75
C LYS A 235 10.14 -17.53 5.32
N GLY A 236 9.08 -16.98 5.92
CA GLY A 236 7.91 -17.75 6.35
C GLY A 236 7.15 -18.42 5.18
N MET A 237 7.25 -17.86 3.97
CA MET A 237 6.68 -18.40 2.73
C MET A 237 7.60 -19.38 2.00
N GLY A 238 8.71 -19.80 2.61
CA GLY A 238 9.65 -20.76 2.04
C GLY A 238 10.74 -20.14 1.16
N PHE A 239 10.98 -18.83 1.25
CA PHE A 239 12.07 -18.18 0.54
C PHE A 239 13.36 -18.17 1.37
N GLU A 240 14.48 -18.47 0.72
CA GLU A 240 15.80 -18.07 1.17
C GLU A 240 16.11 -16.68 0.63
N SER A 241 16.93 -15.92 1.35
CA SER A 241 17.31 -14.58 0.92
C SER A 241 18.69 -14.16 1.42
N PHE A 242 19.28 -13.22 0.72
CA PHE A 242 20.39 -12.41 1.23
C PHE A 242 20.34 -11.01 0.60
N SER A 243 20.92 -10.03 1.29
CA SER A 243 20.97 -8.65 0.84
C SER A 243 22.40 -8.23 0.53
N LYS A 244 22.55 -7.35 -0.46
CA LYS A 244 23.80 -6.70 -0.82
C LYS A 244 23.56 -5.20 -0.97
N GLN A 245 24.31 -4.42 -0.20
CA GLN A 245 24.36 -2.96 -0.42
C GLN A 245 25.26 -2.68 -1.63
N ILE A 246 24.74 -1.97 -2.62
CA ILE A 246 25.46 -1.64 -3.86
C ILE A 246 25.97 -0.19 -3.86
N GLU A 247 25.26 0.72 -3.20
CA GLU A 247 25.60 2.13 -3.02
C GLU A 247 24.99 2.64 -1.72
N ASP A 248 25.34 3.84 -1.29
CA ASP A 248 24.66 4.49 -0.17
C ASP A 248 23.15 4.59 -0.45
N PHE A 249 22.36 4.08 0.49
CA PHE A 249 20.90 3.99 0.36
C PHE A 249 20.39 3.20 -0.84
N ARG A 250 21.14 2.18 -1.30
CA ARG A 250 20.69 1.25 -2.35
C ARG A 250 21.04 -0.20 -2.00
N PHE A 251 20.00 -1.03 -1.93
CA PHE A 251 20.12 -2.45 -1.61
C PHE A 251 19.49 -3.30 -2.72
N LEU A 252 20.13 -4.44 -2.98
CA LEU A 252 19.57 -5.57 -3.72
C LEU A 252 19.33 -6.70 -2.74
N THR A 253 18.07 -7.08 -2.55
CA THR A 253 17.71 -8.26 -1.76
C THR A 253 17.26 -9.36 -2.69
N TYR A 254 17.96 -10.46 -2.68
CA TYR A 254 17.75 -11.63 -3.52
C TYR A 254 16.85 -12.61 -2.77
N PHE A 255 15.81 -13.07 -3.43
CA PHE A 255 14.87 -14.06 -2.91
C PHE A 255 14.81 -15.26 -3.83
N PHE A 256 14.89 -16.44 -3.27
CA PHE A 256 14.77 -17.72 -3.96
C PHE A 256 13.79 -18.61 -3.21
N LYS A 257 12.77 -19.14 -3.89
CA LYS A 257 11.81 -20.05 -3.26
C LYS A 257 12.37 -21.46 -3.25
N SER A 258 12.70 -21.92 -2.04
CA SER A 258 13.35 -23.22 -1.82
C SER A 258 12.52 -24.37 -2.36
N ILE A 259 13.18 -25.37 -2.95
CA ILE A 259 12.58 -26.63 -3.37
C ILE A 259 12.52 -27.52 -2.14
N THR A 260 11.32 -27.96 -1.74
CA THR A 260 11.12 -28.88 -0.61
C THR A 260 10.43 -30.15 -1.10
N ASP A 261 10.83 -31.31 -0.56
CA ASP A 261 10.27 -32.62 -0.97
C ASP A 261 8.79 -32.77 -0.57
N GLU A 262 8.32 -32.00 0.40
CA GLU A 262 6.91 -31.98 0.85
C GLU A 262 5.94 -31.37 -0.17
N ASP A 263 6.46 -30.59 -1.13
CA ASP A 263 5.67 -29.90 -2.13
C ASP A 263 5.45 -30.73 -3.43
N PHE A 264 5.99 -31.94 -3.51
CA PHE A 264 5.70 -32.92 -4.57
C PHE A 264 4.42 -33.75 -4.30
N ALA A 265 3.78 -33.59 -3.15
CA ALA A 265 2.41 -34.06 -3.01
C ALA A 265 1.52 -33.15 -3.86
N GLU A 266 1.04 -33.65 -4.98
CA GLU A 266 0.01 -33.05 -5.82
C GLU A 266 -1.17 -32.62 -4.95
N THR A 267 -1.14 -31.40 -4.46
CA THR A 267 -2.33 -30.74 -3.97
C THR A 267 -2.90 -29.94 -5.13
N ASP A 268 -3.64 -30.67 -5.94
CA ASP A 268 -4.55 -30.15 -6.96
C ASP A 268 -5.71 -29.43 -6.23
N THR A 269 -5.39 -28.33 -5.56
CA THR A 269 -6.39 -27.43 -4.98
C THR A 269 -6.16 -26.06 -5.57
N GLU A 270 -6.98 -25.73 -6.54
CA GLU A 270 -7.13 -24.38 -7.06
C GLU A 270 -7.22 -23.40 -5.89
N LYS A 271 -6.27 -22.46 -5.80
CA LYS A 271 -6.27 -21.46 -4.74
C LYS A 271 -7.43 -20.51 -4.93
N VAL A 272 -8.13 -20.20 -3.84
CA VAL A 272 -9.25 -19.26 -3.88
C VAL A 272 -8.69 -17.83 -4.01
N PRO A 273 -9.07 -17.09 -5.05
CA PRO A 273 -8.68 -15.69 -5.19
C PRO A 273 -9.35 -14.84 -4.10
N VAL A 274 -8.57 -14.01 -3.41
CA VAL A 274 -9.07 -13.21 -2.28
C VAL A 274 -8.60 -11.77 -2.38
N VAL A 275 -9.52 -10.84 -2.15
CA VAL A 275 -9.23 -9.42 -1.96
C VAL A 275 -9.38 -9.09 -0.47
N ILE A 276 -8.29 -8.62 0.14
CA ILE A 276 -8.21 -8.29 1.57
C ILE A 276 -8.08 -6.79 1.74
N GLN A 277 -8.80 -6.22 2.71
CA GLN A 277 -8.58 -4.84 3.09
C GLN A 277 -8.64 -4.60 4.60
N SER A 278 -8.11 -3.47 5.04
CA SER A 278 -8.26 -2.96 6.39
C SER A 278 -8.57 -1.46 6.40
N ALA A 279 -9.39 -1.05 7.35
CA ALA A 279 -9.78 0.35 7.56
C ALA A 279 -8.70 1.21 8.23
N THR A 280 -7.65 0.60 8.77
CA THR A 280 -6.66 1.32 9.60
C THR A 280 -5.34 0.57 9.71
N PRO A 281 -4.22 1.30 9.81
CA PRO A 281 -2.88 0.73 9.97
C PRO A 281 -2.66 -0.11 11.24
N ILE A 282 -3.50 0.05 12.27
CA ILE A 282 -3.38 -0.75 13.52
C ILE A 282 -3.37 -2.27 13.27
N THR A 283 -3.97 -2.72 12.17
CA THR A 283 -4.05 -4.15 11.81
C THR A 283 -2.80 -4.69 11.11
N TYR A 284 -1.87 -3.84 10.67
CA TYR A 284 -0.67 -4.28 9.93
C TYR A 284 0.10 -5.41 10.62
N PRO A 285 0.40 -5.35 11.93
CA PRO A 285 1.16 -6.43 12.58
C PRO A 285 0.46 -7.78 12.49
N ILE A 286 -0.89 -7.80 12.60
CA ILE A 286 -1.69 -9.02 12.48
C ILE A 286 -1.66 -9.52 11.03
N ILE A 287 -1.91 -8.65 10.05
CA ILE A 287 -1.92 -8.98 8.63
C ILE A 287 -0.55 -9.50 8.20
N MET A 288 0.53 -8.83 8.59
CA MET A 288 1.89 -9.25 8.26
C MET A 288 2.21 -10.66 8.80
N LYS A 289 1.76 -10.94 10.03
CA LYS A 289 1.93 -12.27 10.60
C LYS A 289 1.05 -13.31 9.92
N LEU A 290 -0.17 -12.95 9.57
CA LEU A 290 -1.10 -13.80 8.83
C LEU A 290 -0.52 -14.26 7.47
N LEU A 291 0.12 -13.35 6.74
CA LEU A 291 0.77 -13.63 5.46
C LEU A 291 1.95 -14.61 5.55
N GLN A 292 2.47 -14.86 6.75
CA GLN A 292 3.48 -15.89 6.99
C GLN A 292 2.89 -17.29 7.19
N SER A 293 1.56 -17.43 7.23
CA SER A 293 0.93 -18.74 7.39
C SER A 293 1.00 -19.55 6.10
N LYS A 294 1.85 -20.57 6.05
CA LYS A 294 1.90 -21.52 4.93
C LYS A 294 0.53 -22.16 4.71
N ARG A 295 -0.11 -22.60 5.81
CA ARG A 295 -1.45 -23.24 5.76
C ARG A 295 -2.48 -22.37 5.04
N LEU A 296 -2.45 -21.05 5.27
CA LEU A 296 -3.36 -20.12 4.58
C LEU A 296 -2.92 -19.87 3.15
N MET A 297 -1.62 -19.58 2.92
CA MET A 297 -1.09 -19.24 1.59
C MET A 297 -1.19 -20.40 0.60
N ASP A 298 -1.28 -21.65 1.07
CA ASP A 298 -1.53 -22.82 0.23
C ASP A 298 -3.00 -22.89 -0.25
N LYS A 299 -3.92 -22.14 0.36
CA LYS A 299 -5.37 -22.17 0.06
C LYS A 299 -5.88 -20.93 -0.64
N ILE A 300 -5.16 -19.81 -0.56
CA ILE A 300 -5.60 -18.53 -1.14
C ILE A 300 -4.58 -17.97 -2.11
N GLU A 301 -5.07 -17.24 -3.09
CA GLU A 301 -4.30 -16.34 -3.94
C GLU A 301 -4.72 -14.90 -3.63
N ILE A 302 -3.85 -14.10 -3.02
CA ILE A 302 -4.16 -12.70 -2.70
C ILE A 302 -4.11 -11.89 -3.99
N LYS A 303 -5.27 -11.47 -4.47
CA LYS A 303 -5.39 -10.62 -5.67
C LYS A 303 -5.11 -9.17 -5.36
N GLU A 304 -5.52 -8.72 -4.19
CA GLU A 304 -5.28 -7.36 -3.72
C GLU A 304 -5.27 -7.32 -2.19
N LEU A 305 -4.34 -6.55 -1.63
CA LEU A 305 -4.28 -6.22 -0.21
C LEU A 305 -4.21 -4.71 -0.08
N LYS A 306 -5.16 -4.11 0.64
CA LYS A 306 -5.23 -2.66 0.84
C LYS A 306 -5.44 -2.31 2.30
N VAL A 307 -4.60 -1.44 2.84
CA VAL A 307 -4.82 -0.80 4.13
C VAL A 307 -5.07 0.69 3.89
N TRP A 308 -6.23 1.15 4.33
CA TRP A 308 -6.70 2.50 4.09
C TRP A 308 -6.42 3.42 5.28
N GLU A 309 -6.09 4.64 4.99
CA GLU A 309 -6.12 5.74 5.96
C GLU A 309 -7.41 6.55 5.82
N GLU A 310 -8.08 6.42 4.68
CA GLU A 310 -9.28 7.17 4.31
C GLU A 310 -10.53 6.30 4.45
N THR A 311 -11.36 6.64 5.42
CA THR A 311 -12.59 5.89 5.74
C THR A 311 -13.54 5.80 4.56
N GLU A 312 -13.64 6.83 3.71
CA GLU A 312 -14.54 6.86 2.57
C GLU A 312 -14.17 5.80 1.51
N LYS A 313 -12.88 5.64 1.24
CA LYS A 313 -12.38 4.64 0.27
C LYS A 313 -12.61 3.23 0.78
N HIS A 314 -12.32 3.00 2.05
CA HIS A 314 -12.57 1.73 2.72
C HIS A 314 -14.05 1.34 2.64
N MET A 315 -14.95 2.23 3.03
CA MET A 315 -16.40 1.99 2.99
C MET A 315 -16.90 1.73 1.57
N ALA A 316 -16.44 2.50 0.59
CA ALA A 316 -16.80 2.31 -0.81
C ALA A 316 -16.40 0.92 -1.34
N TRP A 317 -15.28 0.35 -0.88
CA TRP A 317 -14.87 -0.99 -1.28
C TRP A 317 -15.80 -2.08 -0.74
N VAL A 318 -16.29 -1.94 0.51
CA VAL A 318 -17.26 -2.88 1.08
C VAL A 318 -18.60 -2.78 0.33
N VAL A 319 -19.13 -1.55 0.14
CA VAL A 319 -20.40 -1.31 -0.55
C VAL A 319 -20.37 -1.83 -1.98
N ASN A 320 -19.27 -1.64 -2.70
CA ASN A 320 -19.10 -2.11 -4.08
C ASN A 320 -18.68 -3.59 -4.17
N LYS A 321 -18.71 -4.34 -3.06
CA LYS A 321 -18.38 -5.77 -2.98
C LYS A 321 -16.99 -6.13 -3.53
N LYS A 322 -16.03 -5.20 -3.48
CA LYS A 322 -14.67 -5.40 -3.99
C LYS A 322 -13.82 -6.25 -3.08
N ALA A 323 -14.01 -6.16 -1.75
CA ALA A 323 -13.26 -6.94 -0.78
C ALA A 323 -14.05 -8.16 -0.33
N ASP A 324 -13.39 -9.30 -0.24
CA ASP A 324 -13.94 -10.55 0.27
C ASP A 324 -13.75 -10.63 1.79
N ILE A 325 -12.65 -10.08 2.28
CA ILE A 325 -12.24 -10.10 3.69
C ILE A 325 -11.81 -8.69 4.10
N THR A 326 -12.35 -8.22 5.22
CA THR A 326 -12.11 -6.85 5.66
C THR A 326 -11.90 -6.77 7.18
N PHE A 327 -10.90 -6.03 7.61
CA PHE A 327 -10.78 -5.55 8.99
C PHE A 327 -11.41 -4.16 9.09
N THR A 328 -12.45 -4.02 9.89
CA THR A 328 -13.20 -2.75 9.99
C THR A 328 -13.72 -2.48 11.39
N ALA A 329 -14.08 -1.23 11.65
CA ALA A 329 -14.72 -0.85 12.90
C ALA A 329 -16.10 -1.51 13.06
N VAL A 330 -16.41 -1.94 14.28
CA VAL A 330 -17.70 -2.56 14.64
C VAL A 330 -18.87 -1.67 14.25
N ALA A 331 -18.79 -0.36 14.53
CA ALA A 331 -19.84 0.60 14.19
C ALA A 331 -20.02 0.75 12.66
N ALA A 332 -18.93 0.67 11.89
CA ALA A 332 -19.01 0.72 10.43
C ALA A 332 -19.65 -0.56 9.87
N ALA A 333 -19.27 -1.73 10.37
CA ALA A 333 -19.88 -3.00 9.96
C ALA A 333 -21.38 -3.05 10.26
N ALA A 334 -21.80 -2.64 11.45
CA ALA A 334 -23.21 -2.58 11.83
C ALA A 334 -24.01 -1.61 10.93
N LYS A 335 -23.49 -0.45 10.64
CA LYS A 335 -24.12 0.52 9.74
C LYS A 335 -24.29 -0.02 8.32
N LEU A 336 -23.25 -0.67 7.78
CA LEU A 336 -23.28 -1.29 6.46
C LEU A 336 -24.31 -2.41 6.40
N PHE A 337 -24.32 -3.30 7.39
CA PHE A 337 -25.26 -4.40 7.48
C PHE A 337 -26.71 -3.90 7.55
N LEU A 338 -27.02 -2.95 8.42
CA LEU A 338 -28.33 -2.32 8.54
C LEU A 338 -28.76 -1.56 7.26
N SER A 339 -27.82 -1.23 6.41
CA SER A 339 -28.08 -0.66 5.08
C SER A 339 -28.27 -1.72 3.99
N GLY A 340 -28.33 -3.00 4.35
CA GLY A 340 -28.58 -4.11 3.44
C GLY A 340 -27.33 -4.69 2.77
N ILE A 341 -26.12 -4.35 3.23
CA ILE A 341 -24.89 -4.96 2.73
C ILE A 341 -24.69 -6.32 3.39
N ASP A 342 -24.58 -7.37 2.57
CA ASP A 342 -24.40 -8.75 3.02
C ASP A 342 -22.97 -9.01 3.47
N ILE A 343 -22.74 -8.78 4.75
CA ILE A 343 -21.46 -9.00 5.45
C ILE A 343 -21.72 -9.71 6.77
N LYS A 344 -20.70 -10.39 7.27
CA LYS A 344 -20.71 -11.11 8.55
C LYS A 344 -19.45 -10.73 9.34
N MET A 345 -19.60 -10.33 10.59
CA MET A 345 -18.47 -10.01 11.48
C MET A 345 -18.17 -11.22 12.36
N TYR A 346 -17.05 -11.88 12.08
CA TYR A 346 -16.66 -13.10 12.78
C TYR A 346 -16.04 -12.83 14.15
N SER A 347 -15.13 -11.88 14.23
CA SER A 347 -14.41 -11.62 15.48
C SER A 347 -14.07 -10.15 15.70
N ILE A 348 -13.88 -9.79 16.96
CA ILE A 348 -13.29 -8.52 17.39
C ILE A 348 -11.83 -8.80 17.74
N ASN A 349 -10.91 -8.01 17.17
CA ASN A 349 -9.46 -8.20 17.32
C ASN A 349 -8.77 -6.99 17.93
N ILE A 350 -9.41 -5.82 17.88
CA ILE A 350 -8.89 -4.52 18.35
C ILE A 350 -9.90 -3.93 19.32
N TRP A 351 -9.40 -3.52 20.47
CA TRP A 351 -10.18 -3.02 21.60
C TRP A 351 -9.63 -1.68 22.08
N ASP A 352 -10.42 -0.93 22.84
CA ASP A 352 -9.98 0.27 23.60
C ASP A 352 -9.24 1.32 22.77
N ASN A 353 -9.63 1.54 21.52
CA ASN A 353 -8.90 2.38 20.59
C ASN A 353 -9.38 3.86 20.61
N PHE A 354 -9.52 4.43 21.81
CA PHE A 354 -9.83 5.83 22.06
C PHE A 354 -8.85 6.38 23.10
N HIS A 355 -7.96 7.27 22.70
CA HIS A 355 -6.88 7.80 23.53
C HIS A 355 -7.00 9.32 23.61
N LEU A 356 -7.40 9.84 24.75
CA LEU A 356 -7.43 11.27 25.00
C LEU A 356 -6.06 11.72 25.48
N LEU A 357 -5.38 12.51 24.65
CA LEU A 357 -4.07 13.06 24.96
C LEU A 357 -4.19 14.53 25.32
N THR A 358 -3.39 14.95 26.31
CA THR A 358 -3.19 16.34 26.68
C THR A 358 -1.73 16.71 26.61
N ARG A 359 -1.43 17.99 26.41
CA ARG A 359 -0.09 18.53 26.33
C ARG A 359 0.12 19.63 27.36
N GLY A 360 1.24 19.54 28.12
CA GLY A 360 1.59 20.52 29.14
C GLY A 360 0.82 20.37 30.46
N PHE A 361 -0.19 19.51 30.53
CA PHE A 361 -0.95 19.19 31.75
C PHE A 361 -1.52 17.77 31.66
N ASP A 362 -1.75 17.15 32.81
CA ASP A 362 -2.34 15.83 32.94
C ASP A 362 -3.75 15.92 33.51
N ALA A 363 -4.77 15.88 32.65
CA ALA A 363 -6.17 15.92 33.05
C ALA A 363 -6.56 14.61 33.74
N LYS A 364 -7.14 14.67 34.91
CA LYS A 364 -7.59 13.49 35.68
C LYS A 364 -9.08 13.24 35.53
N THR A 365 -9.84 14.28 35.23
CA THR A 365 -11.29 14.26 35.05
C THR A 365 -11.69 15.12 33.86
N PHE A 366 -12.92 14.99 33.40
CA PHE A 366 -13.46 15.91 32.40
C PHE A 366 -13.53 17.37 32.87
N GLU A 367 -13.59 17.62 34.17
CA GLU A 367 -13.57 18.99 34.72
C GLU A 367 -12.33 19.77 34.27
N ASP A 368 -11.18 19.08 34.22
CA ASP A 368 -9.89 19.69 33.86
C ASP A 368 -9.84 20.11 32.37
N LEU A 369 -10.80 19.65 31.55
CA LEU A 369 -10.87 19.96 30.11
C LEU A 369 -11.81 21.13 29.77
N LYS A 370 -12.60 21.67 30.72
CA LYS A 370 -13.62 22.70 30.45
C LYS A 370 -13.04 24.00 29.87
N GLN A 371 -11.78 24.30 30.12
CA GLN A 371 -11.10 25.50 29.62
C GLN A 371 -10.31 25.25 28.31
N HIS A 372 -10.40 24.07 27.76
CA HIS A 372 -9.62 23.66 26.59
C HIS A 372 -10.51 23.30 25.41
N ASP A 373 -9.98 23.52 24.20
CA ASP A 373 -10.58 23.04 22.96
C ASP A 373 -10.28 21.55 22.81
N ILE A 374 -11.31 20.72 22.84
CA ILE A 374 -11.15 19.26 22.67
C ILE A 374 -11.25 18.90 21.19
N HIS A 375 -10.13 18.52 20.59
CA HIS A 375 -10.07 18.15 19.17
C HIS A 375 -10.49 16.69 18.99
N VAL A 376 -11.58 16.47 18.25
CA VAL A 376 -12.17 15.16 18.03
C VAL A 376 -12.07 14.78 16.54
N PRO A 377 -11.57 13.57 16.22
CA PRO A 377 -11.41 13.14 14.83
C PRO A 377 -12.75 12.90 14.14
N LEU A 378 -12.69 12.87 12.81
CA LEU A 378 -13.81 12.72 11.89
C LEU A 378 -14.72 13.96 11.89
N PHE A 379 -16.00 13.79 12.16
CA PHE A 379 -17.02 14.83 12.09
C PHE A 379 -17.92 14.77 13.33
N LYS A 380 -18.66 15.83 13.56
CA LYS A 380 -19.69 15.86 14.59
C LYS A 380 -20.65 14.69 14.38
N GLU A 381 -21.08 14.05 15.47
CA GLU A 381 -21.93 12.86 15.47
C GLU A 381 -21.22 11.54 15.05
N ALA A 382 -19.92 11.56 14.80
CA ALA A 382 -19.15 10.33 14.58
C ALA A 382 -18.96 9.52 15.88
N PRO A 383 -18.67 8.21 15.82
CA PRO A 383 -18.50 7.36 16.99
C PRO A 383 -17.54 7.89 18.06
N PRO A 384 -16.38 8.52 17.74
CA PRO A 384 -15.52 9.12 18.75
C PRO A 384 -16.22 10.22 19.57
N GLN A 385 -16.99 11.08 18.89
CA GLN A 385 -17.76 12.12 19.59
C GLN A 385 -18.87 11.53 20.46
N LYS A 386 -19.66 10.60 19.94
CA LYS A 386 -20.76 9.97 20.68
C LYS A 386 -20.27 9.24 21.93
N MET A 387 -19.12 8.57 21.84
CA MET A 387 -18.48 7.95 23.00
C MET A 387 -18.05 9.01 24.02
N THR A 388 -17.44 10.10 23.58
CA THR A 388 -17.04 11.22 24.46
C THR A 388 -18.25 11.84 25.15
N ASP A 389 -19.31 12.13 24.39
CA ASP A 389 -20.57 12.69 24.92
C ASP A 389 -21.20 11.80 26.01
N TYR A 390 -21.20 10.48 25.74
CA TYR A 390 -21.71 9.50 26.69
C TYR A 390 -20.92 9.49 28.01
N LEU A 391 -19.59 9.44 27.91
CA LEU A 391 -18.72 9.38 29.08
C LEU A 391 -18.77 10.69 29.90
N ILE A 392 -18.85 11.83 29.24
CA ILE A 392 -19.03 13.14 29.90
C ILE A 392 -20.35 13.18 30.68
N LYS A 393 -21.47 12.81 30.04
CA LYS A 393 -22.79 12.76 30.72
C LYS A 393 -22.80 11.77 31.86
N LYS A 394 -22.15 10.62 31.69
CA LYS A 394 -22.05 9.60 32.72
C LYS A 394 -21.19 10.05 33.91
N GLY A 395 -20.18 10.86 33.66
CA GLY A 395 -19.40 11.55 34.70
C GLY A 395 -20.16 12.67 35.44
N GLY A 396 -21.42 12.95 35.07
CA GLY A 396 -22.26 13.97 35.68
C GLY A 396 -22.02 15.40 35.16
N TYR A 397 -21.39 15.53 33.99
CA TYR A 397 -21.12 16.83 33.38
C TYR A 397 -22.11 17.18 32.27
N GLU A 398 -22.26 18.46 31.98
CA GLU A 398 -23.09 18.98 30.89
C GLU A 398 -22.25 19.23 29.65
N LEU A 399 -22.69 18.73 28.46
CA LEU A 399 -21.95 18.88 27.20
C LEU A 399 -21.68 20.34 26.81
N LYS A 400 -22.56 21.24 27.18
CA LYS A 400 -22.43 22.69 26.91
C LYS A 400 -21.21 23.34 27.58
N ASP A 401 -20.62 22.67 28.58
CA ASP A 401 -19.45 23.16 29.32
C ASP A 401 -18.15 22.88 28.60
N PHE A 402 -18.20 22.15 27.48
CA PHE A 402 -17.03 21.71 26.69
C PHE A 402 -17.05 22.28 25.28
N ASN A 403 -15.88 22.67 24.78
CA ASN A 403 -15.72 23.12 23.41
C ASN A 403 -15.09 22.02 22.55
N PHE A 404 -15.87 21.49 21.60
CA PHE A 404 -15.42 20.46 20.68
C PHE A 404 -15.03 21.05 19.32
N VAL A 405 -13.84 20.70 18.83
CA VAL A 405 -13.29 21.17 17.56
C VAL A 405 -13.11 19.99 16.60
N TYR A 406 -13.60 20.16 15.39
CA TYR A 406 -13.51 19.17 14.32
C TYR A 406 -12.67 19.72 13.18
N GLY A 407 -11.84 18.87 12.55
CA GLY A 407 -11.08 19.26 11.37
C GLY A 407 -11.97 19.49 10.13
N LYS A 408 -11.51 20.32 9.20
CA LYS A 408 -12.22 20.63 7.96
C LYS A 408 -11.48 20.03 6.77
N PRO A 409 -12.17 19.34 5.80
CA PRO A 409 -13.59 18.96 5.82
C PRO A 409 -13.90 17.85 6.82
N PHE A 410 -12.89 17.06 7.21
CA PHE A 410 -12.95 16.02 8.24
C PHE A 410 -11.70 16.13 9.14
N GLY A 411 -11.86 15.93 10.44
CA GLY A 411 -10.74 15.79 11.36
C GLY A 411 -10.01 14.46 11.13
N ARG A 412 -9.02 14.45 10.26
CA ARG A 412 -8.20 13.27 10.03
C ARG A 412 -7.26 13.04 11.22
N PRO A 413 -7.26 11.85 11.84
CA PRO A 413 -6.42 11.55 12.99
C PRO A 413 -4.95 11.88 12.76
N GLU A 414 -4.42 11.61 11.58
CA GLU A 414 -3.03 11.93 11.22
C GLU A 414 -2.72 13.43 11.23
N MET A 415 -3.63 14.25 10.70
CA MET A 415 -3.45 15.72 10.74
C MET A 415 -3.52 16.26 12.15
N MET A 416 -4.49 15.79 12.96
CA MET A 416 -4.62 16.17 14.36
C MET A 416 -3.41 15.76 15.19
N LYS A 417 -2.89 14.55 14.98
CA LYS A 417 -1.63 14.09 15.56
C LYS A 417 -0.48 15.06 15.23
N ASN A 418 -0.34 15.47 13.97
CA ASN A 418 0.72 16.39 13.56
C ASN A 418 0.56 17.79 14.20
N ASP A 419 -0.67 18.28 14.31
CA ASP A 419 -0.95 19.56 14.97
C ASP A 419 -0.68 19.50 16.48
N PHE A 420 -0.96 18.38 17.13
CA PHE A 420 -0.64 18.13 18.53
C PHE A 420 0.88 18.10 18.76
N VAL A 421 1.63 17.35 17.96
CA VAL A 421 3.09 17.29 18.04
C VAL A 421 3.73 18.66 17.76
N ALA A 422 3.15 19.44 16.87
CA ALA A 422 3.59 20.81 16.57
C ALA A 422 3.22 21.84 17.63
N GLY A 423 2.46 21.47 18.68
CA GLY A 423 2.01 22.38 19.75
C GLY A 423 0.94 23.39 19.31
N LYS A 424 0.19 23.09 18.28
CA LYS A 424 -0.92 23.94 17.82
C LYS A 424 -2.23 23.63 18.57
N ILE A 425 -2.35 22.42 19.08
CA ILE A 425 -3.49 21.95 19.87
C ILE A 425 -2.98 21.21 21.11
N ASP A 426 -3.69 21.36 22.23
CA ASP A 426 -3.27 20.85 23.54
C ASP A 426 -4.10 19.65 24.00
N VAL A 427 -5.30 19.47 23.47
CA VAL A 427 -6.18 18.34 23.82
C VAL A 427 -6.70 17.69 22.54
N VAL A 428 -6.47 16.38 22.41
CA VAL A 428 -6.87 15.65 21.22
C VAL A 428 -7.29 14.21 21.55
N LEU A 429 -8.37 13.75 20.93
CA LEU A 429 -8.76 12.35 20.93
C LEU A 429 -8.16 11.68 19.70
N LEU A 430 -7.32 10.66 19.90
CA LEU A 430 -6.68 9.91 18.83
C LEU A 430 -6.98 8.40 18.95
N ARG A 431 -6.66 7.69 17.92
CA ARG A 431 -6.61 6.22 17.85
C ARG A 431 -5.16 5.76 17.73
N GLU A 432 -4.90 4.48 17.89
CA GLU A 432 -3.60 3.90 17.55
C GLU A 432 -3.47 3.66 16.02
N PRO A 433 -2.31 3.84 15.40
CA PRO A 433 -1.00 4.17 15.99
C PRO A 433 -0.75 5.67 16.22
N GLU A 434 -1.67 6.56 15.82
CA GLU A 434 -1.46 8.01 15.87
C GLU A 434 -1.24 8.51 17.32
N ALA A 435 -1.90 7.90 18.30
CA ALA A 435 -1.73 8.26 19.71
C ALA A 435 -0.30 7.95 20.20
N SER A 436 0.22 6.77 19.91
CA SER A 436 1.59 6.40 20.28
C SER A 436 2.63 7.26 19.59
N TYR A 437 2.41 7.62 18.31
CA TYR A 437 3.28 8.54 17.61
C TYR A 437 3.29 9.92 18.27
N ALA A 438 2.13 10.45 18.62
CA ALA A 438 2.02 11.73 19.31
C ALA A 438 2.75 11.72 20.65
N MET A 439 2.55 10.68 21.46
CA MET A 439 3.22 10.48 22.74
C MET A 439 4.74 10.37 22.61
N TYR A 440 5.23 9.64 21.59
CA TYR A 440 6.67 9.46 21.39
C TYR A 440 7.39 10.76 21.00
N ASN A 441 6.71 11.62 20.23
CA ASN A 441 7.30 12.84 19.67
C ASN A 441 6.96 14.11 20.46
N THR A 442 6.36 14.00 21.65
CA THR A 442 5.98 15.13 22.50
C THR A 442 6.34 14.83 23.96
N GLU A 443 7.36 15.50 24.48
CA GLU A 443 7.91 15.22 25.83
C GLU A 443 6.91 15.50 26.96
N ASP A 444 6.04 16.52 26.79
CA ASP A 444 5.03 16.97 27.75
C ASP A 444 3.62 16.44 27.44
N ALA A 445 3.53 15.34 26.70
CA ALA A 445 2.25 14.68 26.41
C ALA A 445 1.86 13.67 27.50
N PHE A 446 0.58 13.66 27.82
CA PHE A 446 -0.03 12.73 28.77
C PHE A 446 -1.20 11.99 28.09
N GLU A 447 -1.34 10.69 28.35
CA GLU A 447 -2.61 10.01 28.17
C GLU A 447 -3.44 10.22 29.42
N SER A 448 -4.38 11.14 29.36
CA SER A 448 -4.97 11.73 30.55
C SER A 448 -6.19 10.95 31.04
N ILE A 449 -7.25 10.88 30.24
CA ILE A 449 -8.51 10.23 30.63
C ILE A 449 -8.65 8.92 29.89
N SER A 450 -8.69 7.81 30.62
CA SER A 450 -8.89 6.48 30.05
C SER A 450 -10.38 6.21 29.76
N TYR A 451 -10.73 6.16 28.48
CA TYR A 451 -12.09 5.83 28.04
C TYR A 451 -12.48 4.40 28.39
N SER A 452 -11.53 3.47 28.34
CA SER A 452 -11.76 2.06 28.72
C SER A 452 -12.05 1.90 30.20
N GLU A 453 -11.33 2.61 31.09
CA GLU A 453 -11.61 2.58 32.51
C GLU A 453 -12.96 3.19 32.87
N LEU A 454 -13.32 4.32 32.25
CA LEU A 454 -14.63 4.94 32.43
C LEU A 454 -15.76 4.04 31.89
N TRP A 455 -15.52 3.36 30.78
CA TRP A 455 -16.45 2.39 30.22
C TRP A 455 -16.64 1.20 31.15
N LYS A 456 -15.57 0.56 31.59
CA LYS A 456 -15.55 -0.58 32.50
C LYS A 456 -16.31 -0.30 33.81
N GLY A 457 -16.12 0.87 34.38
CA GLY A 457 -16.82 1.28 35.59
C GLY A 457 -18.33 1.47 35.43
N SER A 458 -18.83 1.34 34.22
CA SER A 458 -20.19 1.72 33.83
C SER A 458 -20.99 0.64 33.11
N ASN A 459 -20.33 -0.35 32.55
CA ASN A 459 -20.90 -1.38 31.69
C ASN A 459 -20.31 -2.75 32.05
N ASN A 460 -20.99 -3.81 31.70
CA ASN A 460 -20.56 -5.18 32.01
C ASN A 460 -19.37 -5.68 31.17
N LEU A 461 -18.88 -4.86 30.26
CA LEU A 461 -17.75 -5.16 29.40
C LEU A 461 -16.48 -4.51 29.93
N GLU A 462 -15.42 -5.30 30.02
CA GLU A 462 -14.13 -4.79 30.48
C GLU A 462 -13.43 -3.89 29.45
N ASN A 463 -13.69 -4.11 28.15
CA ASN A 463 -13.03 -3.41 27.05
C ASN A 463 -14.04 -2.90 26.02
N LEU A 464 -13.70 -1.79 25.36
CA LEU A 464 -14.50 -1.23 24.26
C LEU A 464 -14.25 -2.00 22.96
N PRO A 465 -15.24 -2.66 22.33
CA PRO A 465 -15.07 -3.35 21.07
C PRO A 465 -14.87 -2.32 19.94
N ASN A 466 -13.72 -2.33 19.30
CA ASN A 466 -13.40 -1.29 18.32
C ASN A 466 -13.43 -1.79 16.88
N ALA A 467 -12.63 -2.80 16.53
CA ALA A 467 -12.54 -3.31 15.17
C ALA A 467 -12.28 -4.82 15.12
N GLY A 468 -12.66 -5.43 14.00
CA GLY A 468 -12.51 -6.85 13.82
C GLY A 468 -12.65 -7.32 12.38
N LEU A 469 -12.73 -8.63 12.22
CA LEU A 469 -12.76 -9.36 10.96
C LEU A 469 -14.18 -9.50 10.45
N ILE A 470 -14.45 -9.00 9.25
CA ILE A 470 -15.68 -9.27 8.51
C ILE A 470 -15.39 -10.06 7.24
N PHE A 471 -16.33 -10.90 6.87
CA PHE A 471 -16.39 -11.57 5.58
C PHE A 471 -17.57 -11.05 4.77
N LYS A 472 -17.41 -11.00 3.46
CA LYS A 472 -18.50 -10.82 2.52
C LYS A 472 -19.39 -12.08 2.55
N GLY A 473 -20.70 -11.93 2.57
CA GLY A 473 -21.63 -13.04 2.70
C GLY A 473 -21.49 -14.09 1.59
N ASP A 474 -21.32 -13.64 0.34
CA ASP A 474 -21.07 -14.55 -0.80
C ASP A 474 -19.80 -15.38 -0.58
N PHE A 475 -18.71 -14.76 -0.13
CA PHE A 475 -17.44 -15.45 0.13
C PHE A 475 -17.59 -16.57 1.19
N LEU A 476 -18.35 -16.32 2.25
CA LEU A 476 -18.63 -17.35 3.27
C LEU A 476 -19.41 -18.53 2.72
N ARG A 477 -20.38 -18.27 1.84
CA ARG A 477 -21.22 -19.32 1.23
C ARG A 477 -20.42 -20.15 0.22
N GLU A 478 -19.59 -19.50 -0.59
CA GLU A 478 -18.83 -20.15 -1.67
C GLU A 478 -17.57 -20.85 -1.15
N HIS A 479 -16.91 -20.27 -0.11
CA HIS A 479 -15.61 -20.72 0.38
C HIS A 479 -15.56 -20.93 1.90
N PRO A 480 -16.52 -21.65 2.55
CA PRO A 480 -16.62 -21.75 4.01
C PRO A 480 -15.36 -22.34 4.65
N LYS A 481 -14.73 -23.33 4.01
CA LYS A 481 -13.49 -23.95 4.52
C LYS A 481 -12.31 -22.97 4.52
N VAL A 482 -12.21 -22.13 3.49
CA VAL A 482 -11.16 -21.12 3.40
C VAL A 482 -11.39 -20.01 4.41
N ALA A 483 -12.64 -19.56 4.58
CA ALA A 483 -13.01 -18.58 5.59
C ALA A 483 -12.64 -19.06 7.00
N LYS A 484 -12.91 -20.33 7.32
CA LYS A 484 -12.53 -20.96 8.59
C LYS A 484 -11.01 -20.95 8.80
N ILE A 485 -10.25 -21.39 7.80
CA ILE A 485 -8.79 -21.37 7.89
C ILE A 485 -8.29 -19.94 8.10
N PHE A 486 -8.84 -18.98 7.37
CA PHE A 486 -8.47 -17.57 7.49
C PHE A 486 -8.74 -17.05 8.92
N ALA A 487 -9.90 -17.32 9.47
CA ALA A 487 -10.29 -16.90 10.81
C ALA A 487 -9.37 -17.51 11.89
N GLU A 488 -9.07 -18.80 11.81
CA GLU A 488 -8.15 -19.50 12.72
C GLU A 488 -6.72 -18.90 12.64
N GLU A 489 -6.25 -18.58 11.44
CA GLU A 489 -4.94 -17.99 11.27
C GLU A 489 -4.89 -16.51 11.73
N VAL A 490 -6.00 -15.76 11.64
CA VAL A 490 -6.11 -14.41 12.24
C VAL A 490 -6.04 -14.50 13.77
N GLU A 491 -6.70 -15.49 14.38
CA GLU A 491 -6.58 -15.71 15.83
C GLU A 491 -5.14 -15.99 16.25
N LYS A 492 -4.46 -16.92 15.54
CA LYS A 492 -3.04 -17.24 15.80
C LYS A 492 -2.14 -16.03 15.60
N ALA A 493 -2.35 -15.25 14.52
CA ALA A 493 -1.59 -14.04 14.25
C ALA A 493 -1.80 -12.99 15.35
N THR A 494 -3.04 -12.80 15.81
CA THR A 494 -3.36 -11.87 16.91
C THR A 494 -2.65 -12.28 18.20
N ARG A 495 -2.73 -13.55 18.59
CA ARG A 495 -2.02 -14.10 19.76
C ARG A 495 -0.50 -13.96 19.64
N TRP A 496 0.03 -14.17 18.44
CA TRP A 496 1.46 -14.03 18.20
C TRP A 496 1.92 -12.57 18.39
N VAL A 497 1.17 -11.59 17.86
CA VAL A 497 1.49 -10.15 18.03
C VAL A 497 1.52 -9.77 19.51
N ILE A 498 0.54 -10.22 20.28
CA ILE A 498 0.48 -9.96 21.73
C ILE A 498 1.74 -10.47 22.45
N ASN A 499 2.18 -11.68 22.10
CA ASN A 499 3.28 -12.37 22.78
C ASN A 499 4.67 -12.03 22.23
N ASN A 500 4.77 -11.34 21.09
CA ASN A 500 6.02 -11.09 20.39
C ASN A 500 6.14 -9.62 19.90
N LYS A 501 5.76 -8.65 20.74
CA LYS A 501 5.65 -7.23 20.37
C LYS A 501 6.89 -6.68 19.66
N LYS A 502 8.10 -6.99 20.16
CA LYS A 502 9.34 -6.57 19.52
C LYS A 502 9.50 -7.14 18.11
N LYS A 503 9.28 -8.44 17.92
CA LYS A 503 9.34 -9.06 16.59
C LYS A 503 8.23 -8.56 15.67
N ALA A 504 7.06 -8.27 16.23
CA ALA A 504 5.96 -7.68 15.50
C ALA A 504 6.26 -6.24 15.05
N SER A 505 6.99 -5.45 15.86
CA SER A 505 7.44 -4.11 15.46
C SER A 505 8.47 -4.17 14.33
N GLU A 506 9.41 -5.12 14.39
CA GLU A 506 10.38 -5.35 13.32
C GLU A 506 9.69 -5.79 12.02
N LEU A 507 8.65 -6.64 12.11
CA LEU A 507 7.88 -7.12 10.97
C LEU A 507 7.04 -6.02 10.31
N ALA A 508 6.54 -5.06 11.08
CA ALA A 508 5.68 -3.98 10.60
C ALA A 508 6.45 -2.70 10.19
N PHE A 509 7.74 -2.62 10.50
CA PHE A 509 8.53 -1.39 10.42
C PHE A 509 8.47 -0.70 9.05
N ASP A 510 8.73 -1.43 7.96
CA ASP A 510 8.82 -0.82 6.63
C ASP A 510 7.46 -0.42 6.05
N ILE A 511 6.38 -0.95 6.61
CA ILE A 511 5.03 -0.73 6.10
C ILE A 511 4.35 0.41 6.82
N MET A 512 4.58 0.52 8.13
CA MET A 512 3.93 1.55 8.94
C MET A 512 4.57 2.94 8.82
N VAL A 513 5.70 3.07 8.10
CA VAL A 513 6.43 4.34 7.90
C VAL A 513 6.77 5.05 9.22
N HIS A 514 6.90 4.30 10.31
CA HIS A 514 7.22 4.78 11.66
C HIS A 514 8.54 4.18 12.13
N LYS A 515 9.22 4.85 13.08
CA LYS A 515 10.45 4.31 13.67
C LYS A 515 10.14 3.04 14.47
N PRO A 516 11.05 2.07 14.57
CA PRO A 516 10.82 0.82 15.32
C PRO A 516 10.36 1.06 16.76
N LYS A 517 10.92 2.05 17.45
CA LYS A 517 10.51 2.42 18.81
C LYS A 517 9.09 3.00 18.90
N GLU A 518 8.65 3.72 17.86
CA GLU A 518 7.27 4.23 17.78
C GLU A 518 6.29 3.06 17.61
N ILE A 519 6.65 2.09 16.75
CA ILE A 519 5.85 0.88 16.53
C ILE A 519 5.83 0.01 17.79
N GLU A 520 6.95 -0.12 18.49
CA GLU A 520 7.01 -0.87 19.74
C GLU A 520 6.15 -0.21 20.82
N LEU A 521 6.17 1.12 20.94
CA LEU A 521 5.29 1.86 21.83
C LEU A 521 3.82 1.61 21.49
N PHE A 522 3.46 1.74 20.22
CA PHE A 522 2.13 1.43 19.72
C PHE A 522 1.69 0.01 20.09
N LEU A 523 2.52 -1.01 19.83
CA LEU A 523 2.19 -2.39 20.16
C LEU A 523 2.07 -2.67 21.67
N ASN A 524 2.73 -1.86 22.50
CA ASN A 524 2.60 -1.94 23.93
C ASN A 524 1.30 -1.31 24.47
N ARG A 525 0.78 -0.31 23.78
CA ARG A 525 -0.43 0.44 24.14
C ARG A 525 -1.70 -0.13 23.51
N ALA A 526 -1.60 -0.63 22.26
CA ALA A 526 -2.73 -1.20 21.54
C ALA A 526 -3.28 -2.44 22.24
N SER A 527 -4.59 -2.48 22.43
CA SER A 527 -5.31 -3.61 23.02
C SER A 527 -5.73 -4.59 21.93
N PHE A 528 -4.93 -5.63 21.73
CA PHE A 528 -5.24 -6.75 20.83
C PHE A 528 -5.79 -7.92 21.64
N LYS A 529 -6.94 -8.45 21.21
CA LYS A 529 -7.55 -9.66 21.78
C LYS A 529 -8.50 -10.25 20.75
N HIS A 530 -8.37 -11.51 20.45
CA HIS A 530 -9.33 -12.20 19.60
C HIS A 530 -10.52 -12.71 20.41
N VAL A 531 -11.74 -12.30 20.05
CA VAL A 531 -12.99 -12.78 20.63
C VAL A 531 -13.99 -12.97 19.49
N GLU A 532 -14.61 -14.15 19.39
CA GLU A 532 -15.67 -14.39 18.41
C GLU A 532 -16.87 -13.51 18.71
N SER A 533 -17.41 -12.84 17.70
CA SER A 533 -18.51 -11.87 17.87
C SER A 533 -19.75 -12.50 18.48
N LYS A 534 -20.04 -13.77 18.13
CA LYS A 534 -21.21 -14.51 18.65
C LYS A 534 -21.20 -14.69 20.17
N GLU A 535 -20.02 -14.72 20.80
CA GLU A 535 -19.88 -14.87 22.25
C GLU A 535 -20.25 -13.61 23.03
N ILE A 536 -20.21 -12.44 22.37
CA ILE A 536 -20.34 -11.13 23.01
C ILE A 536 -21.35 -10.21 22.34
N ILE A 537 -22.35 -10.75 21.64
CA ILE A 537 -23.34 -9.94 20.88
C ILE A 537 -24.00 -8.86 21.75
N ASP A 538 -24.43 -9.22 22.96
CA ASP A 538 -25.10 -8.26 23.85
C ASP A 538 -24.22 -7.05 24.19
N ALA A 539 -22.97 -7.33 24.39
CA ALA A 539 -21.96 -6.33 24.71
C ALA A 539 -21.61 -5.44 23.50
N ILE A 540 -21.53 -6.02 22.31
CA ILE A 540 -21.36 -5.27 21.06
C ILE A 540 -22.56 -4.36 20.82
N VAL A 541 -23.78 -4.85 21.06
CA VAL A 541 -25.01 -4.05 20.90
C VAL A 541 -25.07 -2.91 21.89
N GLU A 542 -24.65 -3.12 23.14
CA GLU A 542 -24.55 -2.03 24.14
C GLU A 542 -23.61 -0.90 23.66
N TYR A 543 -22.42 -1.27 23.18
CA TYR A 543 -21.46 -0.31 22.58
C TYR A 543 -22.06 0.43 21.37
N LEU A 544 -22.71 -0.33 20.46
CA LEU A 544 -23.31 0.25 19.25
C LEU A 544 -24.44 1.22 19.56
N LYS A 545 -25.25 0.95 20.58
CA LYS A 545 -26.27 1.91 21.05
C LYS A 545 -25.64 3.23 21.48
N VAL A 546 -24.58 3.18 22.25
CA VAL A 546 -23.89 4.40 22.71
C VAL A 546 -23.34 5.21 21.53
N VAL A 547 -22.57 4.58 20.64
CA VAL A 547 -21.93 5.30 19.54
C VAL A 547 -22.86 5.69 18.39
N ASN A 548 -24.13 5.30 18.47
CA ASN A 548 -25.19 5.68 17.54
C ASN A 548 -26.38 6.37 18.25
N ASP A 549 -26.11 7.02 19.38
CA ASP A 549 -27.05 7.88 20.11
C ASP A 549 -28.36 7.16 20.50
N PHE A 550 -28.26 5.87 20.86
CA PHE A 550 -29.36 5.00 21.25
C PHE A 550 -30.45 4.83 20.16
N ASP A 551 -30.09 4.96 18.89
CA ASP A 551 -30.99 4.72 17.76
C ASP A 551 -31.58 3.30 17.85
N GLU A 552 -32.92 3.20 17.81
CA GLU A 552 -33.71 2.00 18.04
C GLU A 552 -33.40 0.84 17.07
N LYS A 553 -32.78 1.11 15.93
CA LYS A 553 -32.39 0.06 14.97
C LYS A 553 -31.20 -0.80 15.43
N TYR A 554 -30.40 -0.33 16.42
CA TYR A 554 -29.27 -1.08 16.94
C TYR A 554 -29.70 -2.02 18.06
N THR A 555 -30.45 -3.05 17.70
CA THR A 555 -30.91 -4.11 18.62
C THR A 555 -30.21 -5.43 18.36
N LYS A 556 -30.26 -6.35 19.32
CA LYS A 556 -29.73 -7.70 19.17
C LYS A 556 -30.42 -8.44 18.01
N GLU A 557 -31.74 -8.28 17.88
CA GLU A 557 -32.54 -8.94 16.83
C GLU A 557 -32.09 -8.46 15.45
N ASN A 558 -31.95 -7.15 15.25
CA ASN A 558 -31.59 -6.56 13.97
C ASN A 558 -30.14 -6.86 13.56
N LEU A 559 -29.26 -7.11 14.53
CA LEU A 559 -27.82 -7.33 14.32
C LEU A 559 -27.40 -8.78 14.51
N PHE A 560 -28.31 -9.66 14.89
CA PHE A 560 -28.00 -11.06 15.18
C PHE A 560 -27.27 -11.72 14.02
N GLU A 561 -27.81 -11.60 12.82
CA GLU A 561 -27.24 -12.20 11.62
C GLU A 561 -25.86 -11.65 11.22
N LEU A 562 -25.53 -10.42 11.66
CA LEU A 562 -24.19 -9.85 11.44
C LEU A 562 -23.14 -10.55 12.31
N PHE A 563 -23.48 -10.82 13.58
CA PHE A 563 -22.51 -11.24 14.61
C PHE A 563 -22.57 -12.73 14.95
N ASN A 564 -23.69 -13.42 14.66
CA ASN A 564 -23.83 -14.86 14.90
C ASN A 564 -23.27 -15.66 13.73
N VAL A 565 -21.95 -15.76 13.65
CA VAL A 565 -21.23 -16.43 12.55
C VAL A 565 -20.68 -17.76 13.02
N GLU A 566 -21.05 -18.84 12.31
CA GLU A 566 -20.50 -20.18 12.48
C GLU A 566 -19.57 -20.50 11.30
N LEU A 567 -18.31 -20.95 11.57
CA LEU A 567 -17.30 -21.35 10.58
C LEU A 567 -16.84 -22.80 10.74
#